data_4b04fce01ce03ab083dcbf6d7c37069b
#
_entry.id   4b04fce01ce03ab083dcbf6d7c37069b
#
_cell.length_a   1.000
_cell.length_b   1.000
_cell.length_c   1.000
_cell.angle_alpha   90.00
_cell.angle_beta   90.00
_cell.angle_gamma   90.00
#
_symmetry.space_group_name_H-M   'P 1'
#
loop_
_entity.id
_entity.type
_entity.pdbx_description
1 polymer ?
#
loop_
_entity_poly.entity_id
_entity_poly.type
_entity_poly.pdbx_seq_one_letter_code
_entity_poly.pdbx_strand_id
1 'polypeptide(L)'
;MSVEAVIGAQWGDEGKGKIVDLLSESMHFVARYQGGANAGHTVYYQNKKLVLHQIPAGILRKNCKCILGKGMVIDPAGINQEINLLKENNIDFNDRILIDYYAHVVTPVHKIIDKNNELKTKNF
;
A
#
# COMPACT_ATOMS: atom_id res chain seq x y z
N MET A 1 9.81 3.32 -23.07
CA MET A 1 9.31 3.04 -21.70
C MET A 1 8.88 4.37 -21.10
N SER A 2 7.60 4.55 -20.76
CA SER A 2 7.10 5.79 -20.14
C SER A 2 7.08 5.61 -18.62
N VAL A 3 7.37 6.68 -17.88
CA VAL A 3 7.24 6.75 -16.43
C VAL A 3 6.21 7.82 -16.11
N GLU A 4 5.21 7.46 -15.31
CA GLU A 4 4.17 8.38 -14.87
C GLU A 4 4.23 8.49 -13.34
N ALA A 5 4.08 9.71 -12.82
CA ALA A 5 4.06 9.97 -11.38
C ALA A 5 2.71 10.53 -10.96
N VAL A 6 2.07 9.87 -9.99
CA VAL A 6 0.83 10.35 -9.36
C VAL A 6 1.17 10.94 -8.01
N ILE A 7 1.01 12.24 -7.87
CA ILE A 7 1.27 12.99 -6.64
C ILE A 7 -0.01 13.63 -6.12
N GLY A 8 -0.14 13.72 -4.80
CA GLY A 8 -1.21 14.47 -4.16
C GLY A 8 -0.77 15.91 -3.93
N ALA A 9 -1.58 16.88 -4.35
CA ALA A 9 -1.31 18.30 -4.19
C ALA A 9 -2.08 18.93 -3.00
N GLN A 10 -2.86 18.14 -2.27
CA GLN A 10 -3.70 18.58 -1.15
C GLN A 10 -3.48 17.71 0.12
N TRP A 11 -4.48 17.65 0.96
CA TRP A 11 -4.40 17.12 2.33
C TRP A 11 -4.46 15.58 2.47
N GLY A 12 -4.40 14.81 1.44
CA GLY A 12 -4.66 13.37 1.41
C GLY A 12 -6.04 13.09 0.79
N ASP A 13 -6.46 11.87 0.77
CA ASP A 13 -7.80 11.42 0.32
C ASP A 13 -8.28 11.93 -1.06
N GLU A 14 -7.35 12.40 -1.92
CA GLU A 14 -7.66 12.92 -3.26
C GLU A 14 -8.03 11.83 -4.27
N GLY A 15 -8.09 10.56 -3.83
CA GLY A 15 -8.41 9.45 -4.72
C GLY A 15 -7.23 8.94 -5.55
N LYS A 16 -6.00 9.22 -5.15
CA LYS A 16 -4.77 8.72 -5.84
C LYS A 16 -4.81 7.23 -6.13
N GLY A 17 -5.29 6.41 -5.19
CA GLY A 17 -5.39 4.97 -5.37
C GLY A 17 -6.25 4.56 -6.58
N LYS A 18 -7.34 5.27 -6.83
CA LYS A 18 -8.22 5.03 -7.99
C LYS A 18 -7.54 5.43 -9.31
N ILE A 19 -6.80 6.53 -9.32
CA ILE A 19 -6.04 6.96 -10.50
C ILE A 19 -4.91 5.97 -10.79
N VAL A 20 -4.18 5.54 -9.77
CA VAL A 20 -3.12 4.52 -9.90
C VAL A 20 -3.70 3.20 -10.42
N ASP A 21 -4.86 2.76 -9.92
CA ASP A 21 -5.52 1.56 -10.43
C ASP A 21 -5.83 1.67 -11.92
N LEU A 22 -6.39 2.79 -12.37
CA LEU A 22 -6.70 3.04 -13.77
C LEU A 22 -5.43 3.02 -14.64
N LEU A 23 -4.40 3.76 -14.26
CA LEU A 23 -3.14 3.83 -15.00
C LEU A 23 -2.39 2.50 -15.03
N SER A 24 -2.55 1.68 -13.98
CA SER A 24 -1.86 0.39 -13.86
C SER A 24 -2.26 -0.65 -14.93
N GLU A 25 -3.35 -0.42 -15.68
CA GLU A 25 -3.76 -1.30 -16.78
C GLU A 25 -2.70 -1.43 -17.88
N SER A 26 -1.97 -0.35 -18.13
CA SER A 26 -0.92 -0.30 -19.16
C SER A 26 0.49 -0.44 -18.61
N MET A 27 0.66 -0.56 -17.28
CA MET A 27 1.95 -0.52 -16.62
C MET A 27 2.44 -1.92 -16.24
N HIS A 28 3.75 -2.14 -16.36
CA HIS A 28 4.41 -3.35 -15.89
C HIS A 28 4.82 -3.27 -14.42
N PHE A 29 4.99 -2.06 -13.91
CA PHE A 29 5.39 -1.80 -12.54
C PHE A 29 4.58 -0.66 -11.95
N VAL A 30 4.15 -0.82 -10.70
CA VAL A 30 3.62 0.26 -9.88
C VAL A 30 4.45 0.35 -8.62
N ALA A 31 5.12 1.48 -8.43
CA ALA A 31 5.97 1.72 -7.27
C ALA A 31 5.33 2.70 -6.29
N ARG A 32 5.28 2.32 -5.03
CA ARG A 32 5.01 3.22 -3.93
C ARG A 32 6.34 3.55 -3.26
N TYR A 33 6.83 4.76 -3.46
CA TYR A 33 8.18 5.12 -3.06
C TYR A 33 8.31 5.56 -1.59
N GLN A 34 7.18 5.97 -0.96
CA GLN A 34 7.17 6.44 0.44
C GLN A 34 5.80 6.25 1.11
N GLY A 35 5.78 6.40 2.44
CA GLY A 35 4.58 6.32 3.27
C GLY A 35 4.48 5.03 4.06
N GLY A 36 3.40 4.87 4.79
CA GLY A 36 3.15 3.72 5.67
C GLY A 36 1.75 3.14 5.51
N ALA A 37 1.30 2.40 6.52
CA ALA A 37 0.02 1.70 6.53
C ALA A 37 -1.19 2.58 6.93
N ASN A 38 -0.98 3.86 7.31
CA ASN A 38 -2.03 4.69 7.92
C ASN A 38 -3.15 5.07 6.95
N ALA A 39 -2.83 5.26 5.68
CA ALA A 39 -3.81 5.63 4.66
C ALA A 39 -4.13 4.41 3.79
N GLY A 40 -5.40 3.96 3.82
CA GLY A 40 -5.89 2.93 2.93
C GLY A 40 -6.39 3.50 1.61
N HIS A 41 -6.35 2.70 0.57
CA HIS A 41 -7.00 2.99 -0.70
C HIS A 41 -7.98 1.89 -1.07
N THR A 42 -9.16 2.31 -1.48
CA THR A 42 -10.20 1.39 -1.92
C THR A 42 -10.04 1.11 -3.41
N VAL A 43 -10.05 -0.15 -3.76
CA VAL A 43 -10.03 -0.64 -5.13
C VAL A 43 -11.17 -1.64 -5.35
N TYR A 44 -11.57 -1.82 -6.60
CA TYR A 44 -12.63 -2.76 -6.96
C TYR A 44 -12.06 -3.88 -7.83
N TYR A 45 -12.32 -5.10 -7.43
CA TYR A 45 -11.93 -6.30 -8.17
C TYR A 45 -13.11 -7.25 -8.29
N GLN A 46 -13.53 -7.58 -9.51
CA GLN A 46 -14.68 -8.46 -9.78
C GLN A 46 -15.93 -8.07 -8.96
N ASN A 47 -16.29 -6.80 -8.96
CA ASN A 47 -17.41 -6.21 -8.19
C ASN A 47 -17.27 -6.30 -6.66
N LYS A 48 -16.13 -6.70 -6.13
CA LYS A 48 -15.83 -6.68 -4.70
C LYS A 48 -14.99 -5.45 -4.36
N LYS A 49 -15.31 -4.84 -3.24
CA LYS A 49 -14.55 -3.74 -2.66
C LYS A 49 -13.40 -4.30 -1.83
N LEU A 50 -12.18 -3.98 -2.18
CA LEU A 50 -10.98 -4.32 -1.43
C LEU A 50 -10.35 -3.05 -0.88
N VAL A 51 -9.79 -3.12 0.32
CA VAL A 51 -9.04 -2.02 0.93
C VAL A 51 -7.60 -2.47 1.11
N LEU A 52 -6.68 -1.79 0.44
CA LEU A 52 -5.25 -2.00 0.55
C LEU A 52 -4.62 -0.77 1.23
N HIS A 53 -3.62 -0.98 2.07
CA HIS A 53 -2.93 0.08 2.79
C HIS A 53 -1.50 0.28 2.29
N GLN A 54 -0.78 -0.81 2.07
CA GLN A 54 0.64 -0.79 1.72
C GLN A 54 0.88 -1.27 0.30
N ILE A 55 0.21 -2.36 -0.12
CA ILE A 55 0.37 -2.94 -1.44
C ILE A 55 -0.31 -2.04 -2.49
N PRO A 56 0.42 -1.61 -3.54
CA PRO A 56 -0.17 -0.79 -4.60
C PRO A 56 -1.30 -1.49 -5.37
N ALA A 57 -2.28 -0.71 -5.86
CA ALA A 57 -3.42 -1.21 -6.62
C ALA A 57 -3.04 -2.01 -7.87
N GLY A 58 -1.86 -1.78 -8.43
CA GLY A 58 -1.33 -2.56 -9.56
C GLY A 58 -1.29 -4.07 -9.34
N ILE A 59 -1.37 -4.55 -8.10
CA ILE A 59 -1.43 -5.98 -7.77
C ILE A 59 -2.66 -6.67 -8.40
N LEU A 60 -3.73 -5.92 -8.67
CA LEU A 60 -4.94 -6.43 -9.32
C LEU A 60 -4.75 -6.74 -10.81
N ARG A 61 -3.68 -6.24 -11.42
CA ARG A 61 -3.36 -6.44 -12.84
C ARG A 61 -2.35 -7.56 -13.00
N LYS A 62 -2.69 -8.63 -13.74
CA LYS A 62 -1.88 -9.86 -13.84
C LYS A 62 -0.41 -9.62 -14.23
N ASN A 63 -0.16 -8.66 -15.11
CA ASN A 63 1.18 -8.40 -15.65
C ASN A 63 1.92 -7.27 -14.93
N CYS A 64 1.39 -6.77 -13.81
CA CYS A 64 1.95 -5.66 -13.07
C CYS A 64 2.65 -6.16 -11.81
N LYS A 65 3.88 -5.73 -11.57
CA LYS A 65 4.61 -5.93 -10.32
C LYS A 65 4.50 -4.70 -9.43
N CYS A 66 4.38 -4.91 -8.14
CA CYS A 66 4.25 -3.87 -7.14
C CYS A 66 5.56 -3.71 -6.37
N ILE A 67 6.09 -2.50 -6.31
CA ILE A 67 7.33 -2.19 -5.62
C ILE A 67 7.02 -1.30 -4.41
N LEU A 68 7.44 -1.75 -3.24
CA LEU A 68 7.45 -0.98 -2.02
C LEU A 68 8.86 -0.43 -1.83
N GLY A 69 9.05 0.85 -2.13
CA GLY A 69 10.36 1.49 -2.23
C GLY A 69 10.98 1.82 -0.87
N LYS A 70 12.22 2.31 -0.90
CA LYS A 70 13.06 2.61 0.26
C LYS A 70 12.40 3.56 1.27
N GLY A 71 11.61 4.53 0.82
CA GLY A 71 10.92 5.49 1.70
C GLY A 71 9.65 4.94 2.35
N MET A 72 9.31 3.68 2.11
CA MET A 72 8.18 3.03 2.77
C MET A 72 8.51 2.66 4.22
N VAL A 73 7.47 2.74 5.05
CA VAL A 73 7.47 2.21 6.42
C VAL A 73 6.55 1.00 6.44
N ILE A 74 7.15 -0.17 6.44
CA ILE A 74 6.46 -1.45 6.29
C ILE A 74 5.93 -1.94 7.64
N ASP A 75 4.64 -2.22 7.73
CA ASP A 75 4.03 -2.98 8.81
C ASP A 75 3.87 -4.44 8.36
N PRO A 76 4.69 -5.38 8.86
CA PRO A 76 4.63 -6.77 8.44
C PRO A 76 3.29 -7.43 8.74
N ALA A 77 2.65 -7.06 9.86
CA ALA A 77 1.34 -7.59 10.20
C ALA A 77 0.27 -7.11 9.22
N GLY A 78 0.31 -5.83 8.84
CA GLY A 78 -0.57 -5.25 7.84
C GLY A 78 -0.37 -5.87 6.45
N ILE A 79 0.88 -6.02 6.00
CA ILE A 79 1.20 -6.70 4.72
C ILE A 79 0.63 -8.12 4.72
N ASN A 80 0.79 -8.88 5.82
CA ASN A 80 0.27 -10.25 5.89
C ASN A 80 -1.27 -10.29 5.80
N GLN A 81 -1.97 -9.32 6.40
CA GLN A 81 -3.42 -9.19 6.26
C GLN A 81 -3.83 -8.90 4.81
N GLU A 82 -3.12 -8.00 4.12
CA GLU A 82 -3.36 -7.71 2.72
C GLU A 82 -3.09 -8.93 1.82
N ILE A 83 -2.02 -9.68 2.07
CA ILE A 83 -1.72 -10.93 1.38
C ILE A 83 -2.85 -11.96 1.57
N ASN A 84 -3.39 -12.10 2.77
CA ASN A 84 -4.53 -13.01 3.00
C ASN A 84 -5.77 -12.54 2.25
N LEU A 85 -6.04 -11.23 2.21
CA LEU A 85 -7.11 -10.65 1.41
C LEU A 85 -6.95 -10.96 -0.09
N LEU A 86 -5.74 -10.89 -0.62
CA LEU A 86 -5.45 -11.26 -2.01
C LEU A 86 -5.72 -12.75 -2.26
N LYS A 87 -5.29 -13.64 -1.35
CA LYS A 87 -5.55 -15.09 -1.42
C LYS A 87 -7.04 -15.41 -1.46
N GLU A 88 -7.81 -14.83 -0.53
CA GLU A 88 -9.27 -15.02 -0.43
C GLU A 88 -10.00 -14.60 -1.70
N ASN A 89 -9.46 -13.68 -2.45
CA ASN A 89 -10.02 -13.20 -3.70
C ASN A 89 -9.37 -13.82 -4.96
N ASN A 90 -8.54 -14.86 -4.80
CA ASN A 90 -7.85 -15.56 -5.88
C ASN A 90 -6.99 -14.62 -6.76
N ILE A 91 -6.40 -13.60 -6.15
CA ILE A 91 -5.48 -12.68 -6.80
C ILE A 91 -4.07 -13.24 -6.66
N ASP A 92 -3.44 -13.54 -7.78
CA ASP A 92 -2.04 -13.99 -7.78
C ASP A 92 -1.12 -12.84 -7.40
N PHE A 93 -0.25 -13.08 -6.43
CA PHE A 93 0.74 -12.11 -5.94
C PHE A 93 2.16 -12.70 -5.91
N ASN A 94 2.33 -13.98 -6.29
CA ASN A 94 3.63 -14.66 -6.25
C ASN A 94 4.63 -13.92 -7.15
N ASP A 95 5.80 -13.62 -6.60
CA ASP A 95 6.89 -12.90 -7.27
C ASP A 95 6.48 -11.52 -7.84
N ARG A 96 5.37 -10.96 -7.36
CA ARG A 96 4.84 -9.68 -7.84
C ARG A 96 4.88 -8.57 -6.81
N ILE A 97 5.17 -8.86 -5.55
CA ILE A 97 5.37 -7.87 -4.50
C ILE A 97 6.85 -7.83 -4.17
N LEU A 98 7.49 -6.70 -4.47
CA LEU A 98 8.90 -6.46 -4.26
C LEU A 98 9.05 -5.39 -3.18
N ILE A 99 9.82 -5.68 -2.13
CA ILE A 99 10.07 -4.75 -1.03
C ILE A 99 11.55 -4.36 -1.09
N ASP A 100 11.81 -3.06 -1.06
CA ASP A 100 13.18 -2.55 -1.01
C ASP A 100 13.88 -3.00 0.27
N TYR A 101 15.11 -3.46 0.13
CA TYR A 101 15.91 -3.96 1.25
C TYR A 101 16.13 -2.91 2.35
N TYR A 102 16.12 -1.63 2.00
CA TYR A 102 16.31 -0.52 2.94
C TYR A 102 14.99 0.11 3.40
N ALA A 103 13.84 -0.47 3.11
CA ALA A 103 12.57 0.00 3.65
C ALA A 103 12.55 -0.17 5.17
N HIS A 104 11.96 0.80 5.87
CA HIS A 104 11.85 0.76 7.32
C HIS A 104 10.76 -0.23 7.75
N VAL A 105 10.97 -0.91 8.88
CA VAL A 105 10.03 -1.90 9.40
C VAL A 105 9.43 -1.41 10.72
N VAL A 106 8.10 -1.42 10.80
CA VAL A 106 7.36 -1.19 12.04
C VAL A 106 7.47 -2.41 12.93
N THR A 107 8.05 -2.23 14.11
CA THR A 107 8.13 -3.27 15.14
C THR A 107 6.99 -3.11 16.16
N PRO A 108 6.70 -4.14 16.98
CA PRO A 108 5.72 -4.04 18.07
C PRO A 108 6.03 -2.90 19.05
N VAL A 109 7.31 -2.61 19.27
CA VAL A 109 7.74 -1.50 20.15
C VAL A 109 7.28 -0.14 19.61
N HIS A 110 7.39 0.09 18.31
CA HIS A 110 6.90 1.32 17.68
C HIS A 110 5.40 1.50 17.92
N LYS A 111 4.61 0.44 17.76
CA LYS A 111 3.16 0.47 18.00
C LYS A 111 2.79 0.78 19.47
N ILE A 112 3.57 0.25 20.42
CA ILE A 112 3.37 0.52 21.84
C ILE A 112 3.66 1.99 22.17
N ILE A 113 4.78 2.52 21.64
CA ILE A 113 5.16 3.93 21.86
C ILE A 113 4.10 4.85 21.26
N ASP A 114 3.65 4.58 20.05
CA ASP A 114 2.66 5.41 19.35
C ASP A 114 1.35 5.44 20.12
N LYS A 115 0.85 4.28 20.54
CA LYS A 115 -0.37 4.16 21.37
C LYS A 115 -0.25 4.94 22.70
N ASN A 116 0.92 4.88 23.35
CA ASN A 116 1.13 5.60 24.59
C ASN A 116 1.15 7.12 24.36
N ASN A 117 1.68 7.59 23.26
CA ASN A 117 1.71 9.01 22.91
C ASN A 117 0.30 9.52 22.58
N GLU A 118 -0.50 8.75 21.85
CA GLU A 118 -1.91 9.08 21.57
C GLU A 118 -2.75 9.18 22.86
N LEU A 119 -2.53 8.29 23.83
CA LEU A 119 -3.22 8.35 25.13
C LEU A 119 -2.85 9.61 25.93
N LYS A 120 -1.61 10.08 25.84
CA LYS A 120 -1.17 11.32 26.48
C LYS A 120 -1.78 12.55 25.83
N THR A 121 -1.91 12.58 24.51
CA THR A 121 -2.49 13.72 23.78
C THR A 121 -4.02 13.82 23.91
N LYS A 122 -4.73 12.74 24.19
CA LYS A 122 -6.19 12.76 24.41
C LYS A 122 -6.60 13.26 25.80
N ASN A 123 -5.66 13.49 26.68
CA ASN A 123 -5.90 13.99 28.04
C ASN A 123 -5.62 15.51 28.20
N PHE A 124 -5.59 16.24 27.08
CA PHE A 124 -5.51 17.71 27.07
C PHE A 124 -6.70 18.31 26.34
#